data_74f113c76f7053524b5488fffa09a4c2
#
_entry.id   74f113c76f7053524b5488fffa09a4c2
#
_cell.length_a   1.000
_cell.length_b   1.000
_cell.length_c   1.000
_cell.angle_alpha   90.00
_cell.angle_beta   90.00
_cell.angle_gamma   90.00
#
_symmetry.space_group_name_H-M   'P 1'
#
loop_
_entity.id
_entity.type
_entity.pdbx_description
1 polymer ?
#
loop_
_entity_poly.entity_id
_entity_poly.type
_entity_poly.pdbx_seq_one_letter_code
_entity_poly.pdbx_strand_id
1 'polypeptide(L)'
;LNLDEFALLAPQAPGGTWYPYSFIAPDSNNEPAFSNSIEIINKVVQDLFDKGLRSDQIYFIGFSQGACLSLEYASQNAKKYGGVIAFTGGLIGEKLNPAKYKGDFLGTPVFIGSSLKDMHVPLSRIEASAELIKNLGAEVKTLFFADTQHTIRQEEIDWVNKNMLK
;
A
#
# COMPACT_ATOMS: atom_id res chain seq x y z
N LEU A 1 -8.91 9.66 -10.13
CA LEU A 1 -7.64 10.24 -9.70
C LEU A 1 -7.09 11.18 -10.77
N ASN A 2 -6.49 12.28 -10.34
CA ASN A 2 -5.85 13.26 -11.23
C ASN A 2 -4.43 12.77 -11.58
N LEU A 3 -4.31 12.05 -12.69
CA LEU A 3 -3.06 11.39 -13.07
C LEU A 3 -2.47 11.91 -14.39
N ASP A 4 -2.96 13.05 -14.88
CA ASP A 4 -2.54 13.60 -16.19
C ASP A 4 -1.04 13.95 -16.27
N GLU A 5 -0.45 14.32 -15.13
CA GLU A 5 0.98 14.65 -15.01
C GLU A 5 1.86 13.44 -14.64
N PHE A 6 1.28 12.23 -14.58
CA PHE A 6 1.96 11.01 -14.13
C PHE A 6 2.13 10.00 -15.25
N ALA A 7 3.29 9.36 -15.31
CA ALA A 7 3.47 8.12 -16.07
C ALA A 7 2.92 6.95 -15.23
N LEU A 8 2.07 6.12 -15.84
CA LEU A 8 1.41 5.01 -15.16
C LEU A 8 2.08 3.68 -15.49
N LEU A 9 2.42 2.93 -14.45
CA LEU A 9 2.90 1.56 -14.56
C LEU A 9 1.92 0.64 -13.81
N ALA A 10 1.47 -0.41 -14.47
CA ALA A 10 0.57 -1.41 -13.89
C ALA A 10 1.21 -2.81 -13.99
N PRO A 11 2.08 -3.18 -13.02
CA PRO A 11 2.65 -4.52 -13.00
C PRO A 11 1.57 -5.59 -12.94
N GLN A 12 1.74 -6.67 -13.71
CA GLN A 12 0.78 -7.77 -13.75
C GLN A 12 1.14 -8.84 -12.73
N ALA A 13 0.18 -9.22 -11.90
CA ALA A 13 0.32 -10.34 -10.99
C ALA A 13 0.40 -11.68 -11.76
N PRO A 14 1.40 -12.53 -11.51
CA PRO A 14 1.46 -13.87 -12.10
C PRO A 14 0.22 -14.68 -11.77
N GLY A 15 -0.43 -15.26 -12.80
CA GLY A 15 -1.65 -16.03 -12.60
C GLY A 15 -2.87 -15.23 -12.15
N GLY A 16 -2.82 -13.89 -12.21
CA GLY A 16 -3.95 -13.02 -11.87
C GLY A 16 -4.12 -12.74 -10.37
N THR A 17 -3.19 -13.17 -9.53
CA THR A 17 -3.20 -12.87 -8.09
C THR A 17 -1.77 -12.67 -7.58
N TRP A 18 -1.58 -11.72 -6.67
CA TRP A 18 -0.27 -11.46 -6.07
C TRP A 18 0.12 -12.55 -5.04
N TYR A 19 -0.85 -13.09 -4.31
CA TYR A 19 -0.68 -14.20 -3.38
C TYR A 19 -2.03 -14.94 -3.21
N PRO A 20 -2.04 -16.25 -2.90
CA PRO A 20 -3.23 -17.08 -3.08
C PRO A 20 -4.29 -16.96 -1.98
N TYR A 21 -3.91 -16.59 -0.74
CA TYR A 21 -4.82 -16.57 0.41
C TYR A 21 -5.01 -15.17 0.96
N SER A 22 -5.77 -15.02 2.05
CA SER A 22 -5.95 -13.74 2.74
C SER A 22 -4.62 -13.12 3.16
N PHE A 23 -4.52 -11.80 3.13
CA PHE A 23 -3.32 -11.08 3.56
C PHE A 23 -3.01 -11.23 5.07
N ILE A 24 -3.98 -11.70 5.86
CA ILE A 24 -3.82 -12.03 7.30
C ILE A 24 -3.75 -13.55 7.56
N ALA A 25 -3.69 -14.38 6.53
CA ALA A 25 -3.44 -15.81 6.67
C ALA A 25 -2.04 -16.08 7.23
N PRO A 26 -1.77 -17.28 7.75
CA PRO A 26 -0.41 -17.69 8.09
C PRO A 26 0.56 -17.41 6.94
N ASP A 27 1.70 -16.80 7.24
CA ASP A 27 2.65 -16.32 6.22
C ASP A 27 3.07 -17.45 5.25
N SER A 28 3.23 -18.68 5.78
CA SER A 28 3.56 -19.86 4.98
C SER A 28 2.54 -20.19 3.89
N ASN A 29 1.26 -19.81 4.06
CA ASN A 29 0.22 -20.07 3.08
C ASN A 29 0.37 -19.21 1.82
N ASN A 30 0.94 -18.02 1.98
CA ASN A 30 1.14 -17.07 0.88
C ASN A 30 2.53 -17.17 0.23
N GLU A 31 3.44 -17.95 0.81
CA GLU A 31 4.76 -18.20 0.22
C GLU A 31 4.74 -19.35 -0.81
N PRO A 32 5.57 -19.32 -1.85
CA PRO A 32 6.54 -18.25 -2.20
C PRO A 32 5.92 -17.09 -3.02
N ALA A 33 4.63 -17.13 -3.29
CA ALA A 33 3.97 -16.15 -4.16
C ALA A 33 4.10 -14.71 -3.62
N PHE A 34 3.99 -14.53 -2.31
CA PHE A 34 4.16 -13.21 -1.69
C PHE A 34 5.58 -12.66 -1.88
N SER A 35 6.62 -13.43 -1.57
CA SER A 35 8.01 -13.00 -1.78
C SER A 35 8.30 -12.70 -3.24
N ASN A 36 7.79 -13.52 -4.17
CA ASN A 36 7.91 -13.27 -5.61
C ASN A 36 7.22 -11.96 -6.03
N SER A 37 6.08 -11.65 -5.44
CA SER A 37 5.35 -10.41 -5.73
C SER A 37 6.10 -9.17 -5.24
N ILE A 38 6.68 -9.22 -4.05
CA ILE A 38 7.55 -8.15 -3.55
C ILE A 38 8.76 -7.96 -4.48
N GLU A 39 9.36 -9.04 -4.98
CA GLU A 39 10.48 -8.96 -5.91
C GLU A 39 10.10 -8.37 -7.27
N ILE A 40 8.91 -8.65 -7.78
CA ILE A 40 8.39 -8.03 -9.01
C ILE A 40 8.29 -6.51 -8.83
N ILE A 41 7.70 -6.05 -7.73
CA ILE A 41 7.59 -4.61 -7.45
C ILE A 41 8.98 -4.00 -7.27
N ASN A 42 9.88 -4.69 -6.57
CA ASN A 42 11.25 -4.24 -6.38
C ASN A 42 11.97 -4.01 -7.71
N LYS A 43 11.85 -4.93 -8.67
CA LYS A 43 12.42 -4.76 -10.02
C LYS A 43 11.86 -3.55 -10.75
N VAL A 44 10.54 -3.35 -10.70
CA VAL A 44 9.91 -2.18 -11.32
C VAL A 44 10.44 -0.89 -10.71
N VAL A 45 10.55 -0.82 -9.39
CA VAL A 45 11.07 0.37 -8.70
C VAL A 45 12.55 0.59 -9.01
N GLN A 46 13.36 -0.49 -9.06
CA GLN A 46 14.77 -0.38 -9.41
C GLN A 46 14.95 0.12 -10.85
N ASP A 47 14.16 -0.39 -11.80
CA ASP A 47 14.17 0.08 -13.19
C ASP A 47 13.85 1.60 -13.31
N LEU A 48 12.98 2.12 -12.42
CA LEU A 48 12.70 3.55 -12.36
C LEU A 48 13.90 4.34 -11.83
N PHE A 49 14.58 3.84 -10.80
CA PHE A 49 15.81 4.46 -10.28
C PHE A 49 16.92 4.47 -11.34
N ASP A 50 17.08 3.37 -12.06
CA ASP A 50 18.10 3.24 -13.13
C ASP A 50 17.82 4.21 -14.30
N LYS A 51 16.55 4.61 -14.49
CA LYS A 51 16.13 5.67 -15.44
C LYS A 51 16.28 7.09 -14.86
N GLY A 52 16.78 7.23 -13.64
CA GLY A 52 17.07 8.51 -13.01
C GLY A 52 15.91 9.12 -12.22
N LEU A 53 14.81 8.39 -11.98
CA LEU A 53 13.76 8.88 -11.09
C LEU A 53 14.24 8.82 -9.63
N ARG A 54 13.88 9.85 -8.86
CA ARG A 54 14.09 9.85 -7.41
C ARG A 54 12.90 9.19 -6.73
N SER A 55 13.10 8.66 -5.53
CA SER A 55 12.04 8.02 -4.76
C SER A 55 10.84 8.95 -4.47
N ASP A 56 11.09 10.24 -4.25
CA ASP A 56 10.04 11.24 -4.01
C ASP A 56 9.16 11.54 -5.24
N GLN A 57 9.50 10.99 -6.40
CA GLN A 57 8.71 11.04 -7.62
C GLN A 57 7.88 9.75 -7.85
N ILE A 58 8.02 8.75 -6.98
CA ILE A 58 7.33 7.47 -7.09
C ILE A 58 6.14 7.43 -6.14
N TYR A 59 4.98 7.07 -6.69
CA TYR A 59 3.74 6.86 -5.96
C TYR A 59 3.30 5.41 -6.10
N PHE A 60 2.81 4.84 -5.00
CA PHE A 60 2.16 3.52 -5.00
C PHE A 60 0.67 3.70 -4.83
N ILE A 61 -0.11 3.09 -5.72
CA ILE A 61 -1.57 3.14 -5.67
C ILE A 61 -2.10 1.71 -5.78
N GLY A 62 -2.98 1.32 -4.87
CA GLY A 62 -3.58 0.00 -4.91
C GLY A 62 -4.98 -0.05 -4.31
N PHE A 63 -5.74 -1.05 -4.75
CA PHE A 63 -7.01 -1.44 -4.17
C PHE A 63 -6.94 -2.87 -3.66
N SER A 64 -7.52 -3.15 -2.49
CA SER A 64 -7.64 -4.48 -1.90
C SER A 64 -6.27 -5.19 -1.82
N GLN A 65 -6.07 -6.30 -2.52
CA GLN A 65 -4.78 -7.02 -2.55
C GLN A 65 -3.62 -6.11 -3.01
N GLY A 66 -3.88 -5.25 -4.01
CA GLY A 66 -2.90 -4.27 -4.48
C GLY A 66 -2.61 -3.17 -3.45
N ALA A 67 -3.60 -2.77 -2.64
CA ALA A 67 -3.40 -1.84 -1.54
C ALA A 67 -2.50 -2.45 -0.44
N CYS A 68 -2.75 -3.71 -0.08
CA CYS A 68 -1.92 -4.43 0.88
C CYS A 68 -0.47 -4.55 0.38
N LEU A 69 -0.27 -4.93 -0.89
CA LEU A 69 1.06 -5.05 -1.48
C LEU A 69 1.79 -3.72 -1.56
N SER A 70 1.09 -2.63 -1.90
CA SER A 70 1.66 -1.27 -1.95
C SER A 70 2.16 -0.81 -0.58
N LEU A 71 1.34 -1.00 0.46
CA LEU A 71 1.71 -0.68 1.83
C LEU A 71 2.89 -1.53 2.32
N GLU A 72 2.85 -2.82 2.05
CA GLU A 72 3.87 -3.78 2.48
C GLU A 72 5.22 -3.48 1.84
N TYR A 73 5.26 -3.35 0.49
CA TYR A 73 6.50 -3.02 -0.22
C TYR A 73 7.10 -1.70 0.24
N ALA A 74 6.28 -0.63 0.28
CA ALA A 74 6.77 0.68 0.69
C ALA A 74 7.29 0.68 2.13
N SER A 75 6.65 -0.06 3.04
CA SER A 75 7.07 -0.14 4.45
C SER A 75 8.32 -1.01 4.66
N GLN A 76 8.51 -2.08 3.88
CA GLN A 76 9.75 -2.86 3.91
C GLN A 76 10.95 -2.06 3.37
N ASN A 77 10.70 -1.05 2.54
CA ASN A 77 11.70 -0.21 1.88
C ASN A 77 11.43 1.27 2.14
N ALA A 78 11.14 1.65 3.39
CA ALA A 78 10.74 3.00 3.73
C ALA A 78 11.82 4.03 3.39
N LYS A 79 11.41 5.04 2.62
CA LYS A 79 12.19 6.22 2.24
C LYS A 79 11.21 7.32 1.85
N LYS A 80 11.70 8.51 1.53
CA LYS A 80 10.84 9.57 1.00
C LYS A 80 10.30 9.14 -0.36
N TYR A 81 9.02 8.75 -0.40
CA TYR A 81 8.25 8.56 -1.63
C TYR A 81 7.36 9.77 -1.92
N GLY A 82 6.84 9.89 -3.13
CA GLY A 82 5.80 10.86 -3.46
C GLY A 82 4.52 10.62 -2.67
N GLY A 83 4.11 9.37 -2.55
CA GLY A 83 2.99 8.94 -1.72
C GLY A 83 2.66 7.46 -1.81
N VAL A 84 1.87 6.97 -0.85
CA VAL A 84 1.29 5.63 -0.87
C VAL A 84 -0.22 5.76 -0.68
N ILE A 85 -1.00 5.26 -1.63
CA ILE A 85 -2.45 5.38 -1.67
C ILE A 85 -3.05 3.99 -1.65
N ALA A 86 -3.63 3.62 -0.51
CA ALA A 86 -4.20 2.30 -0.26
C ALA A 86 -5.72 2.40 -0.09
N PHE A 87 -6.46 2.00 -1.12
CA PHE A 87 -7.90 1.86 -1.03
C PHE A 87 -8.23 0.46 -0.50
N THR A 88 -8.62 0.39 0.76
CA THR A 88 -8.98 -0.83 1.47
C THR A 88 -7.85 -1.87 1.54
N GLY A 89 -6.90 -1.64 2.43
CA GLY A 89 -5.76 -2.55 2.64
C GLY A 89 -5.06 -2.33 3.97
N GLY A 90 -4.17 -3.24 4.31
CA GLY A 90 -3.30 -3.18 5.47
C GLY A 90 -2.01 -3.98 5.25
N LEU A 91 -1.07 -3.89 6.16
CA LEU A 91 0.18 -4.65 6.12
C LEU A 91 -0.08 -6.17 6.18
N ILE A 92 0.73 -6.92 5.45
CA ILE A 92 0.56 -8.36 5.19
C ILE A 92 1.23 -9.20 6.29
N GLY A 93 0.59 -10.29 6.67
CA GLY A 93 1.09 -11.29 7.60
C GLY A 93 0.07 -11.69 8.65
N GLU A 94 0.17 -12.88 9.21
CA GLU A 94 -0.69 -13.35 10.30
C GLU A 94 -0.57 -12.42 11.52
N LYS A 95 0.67 -12.08 11.87
CA LYS A 95 1.00 -11.07 12.88
C LYS A 95 1.93 -10.02 12.30
N LEU A 96 1.70 -8.76 12.63
CA LEU A 96 2.62 -7.71 12.24
C LEU A 96 3.93 -7.87 13.01
N ASN A 97 5.02 -8.00 12.27
CA ASN A 97 6.37 -8.07 12.82
C ASN A 97 7.13 -6.77 12.47
N PRO A 98 7.32 -5.83 13.40
CA PRO A 98 8.02 -4.57 13.14
C PRO A 98 9.43 -4.76 12.58
N ALA A 99 10.11 -5.88 12.86
CA ALA A 99 11.44 -6.15 12.37
C ALA A 99 11.53 -6.37 10.84
N LYS A 100 10.39 -6.62 10.17
CA LYS A 100 10.30 -6.70 8.70
C LYS A 100 10.49 -5.33 8.02
N TYR A 101 10.15 -4.26 8.71
CA TYR A 101 10.06 -2.93 8.14
C TYR A 101 11.28 -2.10 8.49
N LYS A 102 11.89 -1.49 7.46
CA LYS A 102 13.18 -0.79 7.59
C LYS A 102 13.14 0.54 6.87
N GLY A 103 13.96 1.46 7.35
CA GLY A 103 14.12 2.79 6.77
C GLY A 103 13.28 3.84 7.49
N ASP A 104 13.05 4.95 6.82
CA ASP A 104 12.28 6.08 7.33
C ASP A 104 11.53 6.72 6.15
N PHE A 105 10.24 6.89 6.30
CA PHE A 105 9.39 7.53 5.28
C PHE A 105 9.63 9.04 5.13
N LEU A 106 10.32 9.66 6.09
CA LEU A 106 10.68 11.09 6.02
C LEU A 106 9.50 12.01 5.69
N GLY A 107 8.34 11.76 6.32
CA GLY A 107 7.12 12.50 6.08
C GLY A 107 6.41 12.17 4.76
N THR A 108 6.63 10.99 4.17
CA THR A 108 5.85 10.53 3.01
C THR A 108 4.36 10.50 3.35
N PRO A 109 3.48 11.10 2.53
CA PRO A 109 2.05 10.98 2.74
C PRO A 109 1.57 9.56 2.43
N VAL A 110 0.82 8.97 3.36
CA VAL A 110 0.20 7.65 3.21
C VAL A 110 -1.29 7.78 3.46
N PHE A 111 -2.10 7.40 2.49
CA PHE A 111 -3.56 7.35 2.59
C PHE A 111 -4.03 5.91 2.72
N ILE A 112 -4.93 5.66 3.67
CA ILE A 112 -5.62 4.38 3.83
C ILE A 112 -7.11 4.66 4.01
N GLY A 113 -7.92 4.25 3.04
CA GLY A 113 -9.38 4.32 3.13
C GLY A 113 -9.99 2.94 3.31
N SER A 114 -11.11 2.80 4.03
CA SER A 114 -11.83 1.53 4.17
C SER A 114 -13.21 1.69 4.80
N SER A 115 -14.03 0.63 4.72
CA SER A 115 -15.24 0.48 5.52
C SER A 115 -14.90 0.07 6.95
N LEU A 116 -15.68 0.52 7.93
CA LEU A 116 -15.54 0.08 9.34
C LEU A 116 -15.86 -1.41 9.53
N LYS A 117 -16.68 -1.98 8.64
CA LYS A 117 -17.14 -3.38 8.70
C LYS A 117 -16.84 -4.14 7.41
N ASP A 118 -15.66 -3.88 6.81
CA ASP A 118 -15.20 -4.64 5.65
C ASP A 118 -14.96 -6.11 6.04
N MET A 119 -15.54 -7.04 5.26
CA MET A 119 -15.43 -8.48 5.54
C MET A 119 -14.05 -9.06 5.22
N HIS A 120 -13.27 -8.38 4.37
CA HIS A 120 -11.96 -8.85 3.89
C HIS A 120 -10.81 -8.20 4.64
N VAL A 121 -11.00 -6.96 5.11
CA VAL A 121 -9.93 -6.17 5.73
C VAL A 121 -10.38 -5.68 7.11
N PRO A 122 -10.03 -6.39 8.18
CA PRO A 122 -10.40 -6.01 9.55
C PRO A 122 -9.89 -4.62 9.93
N LEU A 123 -10.75 -3.78 10.52
CA LEU A 123 -10.40 -2.43 10.98
C LEU A 123 -9.17 -2.43 11.89
N SER A 124 -9.09 -3.38 12.81
CA SER A 124 -7.95 -3.53 13.75
C SER A 124 -6.61 -3.71 13.02
N ARG A 125 -6.61 -4.40 11.87
CA ARG A 125 -5.42 -4.54 11.06
C ARG A 125 -5.03 -3.23 10.38
N ILE A 126 -6.01 -2.46 9.91
CA ILE A 126 -5.76 -1.15 9.30
C ILE A 126 -5.18 -0.18 10.35
N GLU A 127 -5.78 -0.13 11.54
CA GLU A 127 -5.30 0.71 12.64
C GLU A 127 -3.88 0.35 13.06
N ALA A 128 -3.59 -0.94 13.26
CA ALA A 128 -2.23 -1.41 13.59
C ALA A 128 -1.22 -1.10 12.46
N SER A 129 -1.64 -1.23 11.20
CA SER A 129 -0.81 -0.88 10.04
C SER A 129 -0.52 0.62 10.01
N ALA A 130 -1.53 1.45 10.22
CA ALA A 130 -1.38 2.91 10.23
C ALA A 130 -0.44 3.37 11.35
N GLU A 131 -0.53 2.79 12.53
CA GLU A 131 0.36 3.09 13.66
C GLU A 131 1.81 2.70 13.35
N LEU A 132 2.04 1.49 12.83
CA LEU A 132 3.37 1.04 12.45
C LEU A 132 3.98 1.93 11.37
N ILE A 133 3.22 2.30 10.36
CA ILE A 133 3.66 3.17 9.26
C ILE A 133 3.97 4.58 9.75
N LYS A 134 3.18 5.12 10.70
CA LYS A 134 3.51 6.37 11.40
C LYS A 134 4.83 6.29 12.15
N ASN A 135 5.07 5.18 12.85
CA ASN A 135 6.32 4.97 13.59
C ASN A 135 7.54 4.84 12.66
N LEU A 136 7.32 4.53 11.38
CA LEU A 136 8.34 4.60 10.31
C LEU A 136 8.47 6.02 9.70
N GLY A 137 7.90 7.05 10.29
CA GLY A 137 8.07 8.44 9.88
C GLY A 137 7.11 8.91 8.78
N ALA A 138 6.02 8.21 8.47
CA ALA A 138 5.03 8.63 7.48
C ALA A 138 3.98 9.59 8.06
N GLU A 139 3.42 10.44 7.19
CA GLU A 139 2.21 11.22 7.46
C GLU A 139 0.97 10.43 7.04
N VAL A 140 0.37 9.68 7.97
CA VAL A 140 -0.74 8.78 7.65
C VAL A 140 -2.08 9.46 7.81
N LYS A 141 -2.89 9.42 6.76
CA LYS A 141 -4.31 9.77 6.75
C LYS A 141 -5.15 8.52 6.61
N THR A 142 -6.06 8.28 7.56
CA THR A 142 -7.11 7.26 7.43
C THR A 142 -8.46 7.90 7.16
N LEU A 143 -9.29 7.26 6.34
CA LEU A 143 -10.66 7.66 6.08
C LEU A 143 -11.57 6.42 6.16
N PHE A 144 -12.51 6.44 7.11
CA PHE A 144 -13.38 5.30 7.38
C PHE A 144 -14.85 5.63 7.11
N PHE A 145 -15.56 4.66 6.56
CA PHE A 145 -16.98 4.76 6.23
C PHE A 145 -17.81 3.77 7.04
N ALA A 146 -18.97 4.24 7.52
CA ALA A 146 -19.86 3.46 8.39
C ALA A 146 -20.74 2.47 7.60
N ASP A 147 -20.11 1.65 6.77
CA ASP A 147 -20.76 0.64 5.95
C ASP A 147 -19.95 -0.66 5.87
N THR A 148 -20.34 -1.59 5.00
CA THR A 148 -19.71 -2.91 4.79
C THR A 148 -19.12 -3.07 3.38
N GLN A 149 -19.10 -2.02 2.57
CA GLN A 149 -18.76 -2.14 1.17
C GLN A 149 -17.24 -2.24 0.96
N HIS A 150 -16.83 -3.22 0.16
CA HIS A 150 -15.46 -3.38 -0.31
C HIS A 150 -15.29 -2.66 -1.65
N THR A 151 -15.09 -1.35 -1.61
CA THR A 151 -15.06 -0.48 -2.79
C THR A 151 -14.21 0.77 -2.57
N ILE A 152 -13.92 1.49 -3.66
CA ILE A 152 -13.35 2.84 -3.63
C ILE A 152 -14.50 3.84 -3.73
N ARG A 153 -14.49 4.88 -2.90
CA ARG A 153 -15.53 5.91 -2.86
C ARG A 153 -15.05 7.22 -3.46
N GLN A 154 -15.97 8.02 -3.92
CA GLN A 154 -15.64 9.32 -4.50
C GLN A 154 -14.95 10.23 -3.48
N GLU A 155 -15.35 10.19 -2.22
CA GLU A 155 -14.75 10.98 -1.14
C GLU A 155 -13.27 10.64 -0.90
N GLU A 156 -12.89 9.38 -1.09
CA GLU A 156 -11.50 8.95 -1.02
C GLU A 156 -10.69 9.52 -2.20
N ILE A 157 -11.25 9.43 -3.40
CA ILE A 157 -10.66 9.99 -4.63
C ILE A 157 -10.48 11.50 -4.50
N ASP A 158 -11.51 12.20 -4.04
CA ASP A 158 -11.48 13.66 -3.88
C ASP A 158 -10.43 14.10 -2.86
N TRP A 159 -10.33 13.36 -1.73
CA TRP A 159 -9.32 13.65 -0.74
C TRP A 159 -7.89 13.43 -1.27
N VAL A 160 -7.66 12.32 -1.96
CA VAL A 160 -6.36 11.98 -2.55
C VAL A 160 -5.96 13.00 -3.62
N ASN A 161 -6.87 13.35 -4.55
CA ASN A 161 -6.61 14.36 -5.57
C ASN A 161 -6.22 15.71 -4.96
N LYS A 162 -6.95 16.14 -3.93
CA LYS A 162 -6.72 17.43 -3.29
C LYS A 162 -5.41 17.51 -2.51
N ASN A 163 -5.00 16.40 -1.88
CA ASN A 163 -3.94 16.43 -0.87
C ASN A 163 -2.64 15.72 -1.32
N MET A 164 -2.71 14.80 -2.26
CA MET A 164 -1.55 13.99 -2.66
C MET A 164 -1.17 14.11 -4.14
N LEU A 165 -2.13 14.29 -5.04
CA LEU A 165 -1.91 14.36 -6.49
C LEU A 165 -2.11 15.81 -6.99
N LYS A 166 -1.05 16.61 -6.87
CA LYS A 166 -1.04 18.03 -7.24
C LYS A 166 -0.09 18.28 -8.39
#